data_e8a0e59fc0a1a1dc174a14c49b63646b
#
_entry.id   e8a0e59fc0a1a1dc174a14c49b63646b
#
_cell.length_a   1.000
_cell.length_b   1.000
_cell.length_c   1.000
_cell.angle_alpha   90.00
_cell.angle_beta   90.00
_cell.angle_gamma   90.00
#
_symmetry.space_group_name_H-M   'P 1'
#
loop_
_entity.id
_entity.type
_entity.pdbx_description
1 polymer ?
#
loop_
_entity_poly.entity_id
_entity_poly.type
_entity_poly.pdbx_seq_one_letter_code
_entity_poly.pdbx_strand_id
1 'polypeptide(L)'
;MKNEVKKKKSLIPYILLFWLLLIAAACVFKFFQNDTFYTIKIGKLILNNGIDMKDHFSFHNLPYTYPHWLYDVFIYLIYYVDGFRGIYISTIVLFIILLFTMFKTTYNTTKSYTATFFSLIICLIAIRYYVTARAQLVSYILFVIEIYSLDKLVETNKKRYYIYLLIISLLLCNIHVAVWPFYFILFLPYIAEGILSIILSKTKKDTKFLRYMKRKFVIDNNIKLKPLFIIMFLSIFTGLLTPIKDTPYTYLIKTMLGNSQKYINEHKSIPFTQNLFTIIIIVETFFWGFFSKIKARDFFLLLGLSLMGFMAIRHLGLLAILGSICLAKTISLFLNDYIPNIDEKINSFFKKIYILIPGFIIVIFVSYKIFKDNLEAPYVVDETYPVEMVKYIKKNMDYKNMRMFNEYDFGSYLLLNDIPVFIDSRADLYTKEFNKLDYDIFDDYMNIFDDYEEKFDFYKITHVLVINDSTFDVELNKNENYKIVEADDHFTLYERLSANNE
;
A
#
# COMPACT_ATOMS: atom_id res chain seq x y z
N MET A 1 -52.54 -5.64 -14.07
CA MET A 1 -51.45 -4.65 -14.26
C MET A 1 -51.07 -4.11 -12.89
N LYS A 2 -49.99 -4.62 -12.29
CA LYS A 2 -49.44 -4.05 -11.05
C LYS A 2 -48.57 -2.85 -11.44
N ASN A 3 -49.00 -1.65 -11.11
CA ASN A 3 -48.19 -0.44 -11.20
C ASN A 3 -46.96 -0.62 -10.28
N GLU A 4 -45.82 -0.97 -10.80
CA GLU A 4 -44.53 -0.80 -10.09
C GLU A 4 -44.29 0.70 -9.91
N VAL A 5 -44.69 1.20 -8.74
CA VAL A 5 -44.29 2.54 -8.30
C VAL A 5 -42.77 2.55 -8.23
N LYS A 6 -42.10 3.15 -9.20
CA LYS A 6 -40.65 3.39 -9.14
C LYS A 6 -40.34 4.13 -7.84
N LYS A 7 -39.88 3.40 -6.79
CA LYS A 7 -39.42 4.01 -5.53
C LYS A 7 -38.33 5.04 -5.90
N LYS A 8 -38.60 6.33 -5.68
CA LYS A 8 -37.61 7.40 -5.85
C LYS A 8 -36.36 7.01 -5.05
N LYS A 9 -35.21 6.92 -5.74
CA LYS A 9 -33.94 6.61 -5.06
C LYS A 9 -33.66 7.69 -4.02
N SER A 10 -33.40 7.28 -2.77
CA SER A 10 -33.04 8.21 -1.70
C SER A 10 -31.68 8.83 -1.97
N LEU A 11 -31.53 10.13 -1.67
CA LEU A 11 -30.26 10.84 -1.72
C LEU A 11 -29.38 10.65 -0.48
N ILE A 12 -29.98 10.16 0.62
CA ILE A 12 -29.28 10.02 1.91
C ILE A 12 -27.97 9.21 1.82
N PRO A 13 -27.90 8.06 1.14
CA PRO A 13 -26.65 7.34 1.02
C PRO A 13 -25.53 8.14 0.35
N TYR A 14 -25.85 8.99 -0.62
CA TYR A 14 -24.85 9.84 -1.29
C TYR A 14 -24.41 11.00 -0.39
N ILE A 15 -25.28 11.53 0.44
CA ILE A 15 -24.95 12.55 1.45
C ILE A 15 -24.02 11.94 2.51
N LEU A 16 -24.34 10.75 3.03
CA LEU A 16 -23.49 10.07 4.00
C LEU A 16 -22.13 9.70 3.37
N LEU A 17 -22.12 9.28 2.11
CA LEU A 17 -20.86 9.06 1.39
C LEU A 17 -20.04 10.34 1.27
N PHE A 18 -20.66 11.45 0.90
CA PHE A 18 -19.97 12.75 0.84
C PHE A 18 -19.37 13.13 2.19
N TRP A 19 -20.09 12.92 3.30
CA TRP A 19 -19.56 13.16 4.65
C TRP A 19 -18.35 12.29 4.95
N LEU A 20 -18.42 11.00 4.63
CA LEU A 20 -17.29 10.08 4.80
C LEU A 20 -16.08 10.51 3.99
N LEU A 21 -16.27 10.87 2.72
CA LEU A 21 -15.20 11.32 1.84
C LEU A 21 -14.57 12.64 2.30
N LEU A 22 -15.36 13.56 2.87
CA LEU A 22 -14.86 14.81 3.42
C LEU A 22 -13.94 14.55 4.64
N ILE A 23 -14.36 13.68 5.56
CA ILE A 23 -13.53 13.28 6.71
C ILE A 23 -12.27 12.56 6.21
N ALA A 24 -12.42 11.65 5.24
CA ALA A 24 -11.29 10.91 4.68
C ALA A 24 -10.25 11.85 4.05
N ALA A 25 -10.69 12.83 3.27
CA ALA A 25 -9.79 13.83 2.68
C ALA A 25 -9.03 14.61 3.75
N ALA A 26 -9.69 14.96 4.84
CA ALA A 26 -9.06 15.67 5.96
C ALA A 26 -8.04 14.83 6.73
N CYS A 27 -8.19 13.48 6.73
CA CYS A 27 -7.30 12.56 7.43
C CYS A 27 -5.99 12.25 6.70
N VAL A 28 -5.79 12.69 5.44
CA VAL A 28 -4.56 12.45 4.70
C VAL A 28 -3.44 13.32 5.27
N PHE A 29 -2.35 12.69 5.68
CA PHE A 29 -1.17 13.40 6.20
C PHE A 29 -0.47 14.18 5.09
N LYS A 30 0.01 15.40 5.43
CA LYS A 30 0.68 16.27 4.49
C LYS A 30 2.16 15.96 4.32
N PHE A 31 2.82 15.44 5.35
CA PHE A 31 4.24 15.09 5.29
C PHE A 31 4.50 13.86 4.43
N PHE A 32 5.64 13.86 3.74
CA PHE A 32 6.03 12.76 2.87
C PHE A 32 6.99 11.80 3.53
N GLN A 33 6.87 10.54 3.15
CA GLN A 33 7.82 9.49 3.49
C GLN A 33 9.01 9.52 2.53
N ASN A 34 10.13 8.94 2.97
CA ASN A 34 11.37 8.85 2.23
C ASN A 34 11.18 8.32 0.79
N ASP A 35 10.30 7.33 0.59
CA ASP A 35 9.99 6.76 -0.73
C ASP A 35 9.46 7.77 -1.76
N THR A 36 8.73 8.78 -1.32
CA THR A 36 8.18 9.80 -2.22
C THR A 36 9.27 10.56 -2.96
N PHE A 37 10.41 10.79 -2.31
CA PHE A 37 11.52 11.57 -2.87
C PHE A 37 12.23 10.84 -4.01
N TYR A 38 12.57 9.54 -3.84
CA TYR A 38 13.17 8.80 -4.93
C TYR A 38 12.19 8.58 -6.09
N THR A 39 10.91 8.38 -5.80
CA THR A 39 9.85 8.25 -6.82
C THR A 39 9.81 9.46 -7.75
N ILE A 40 9.86 10.67 -7.21
CA ILE A 40 9.93 11.92 -8.00
C ILE A 40 11.18 11.90 -8.90
N LYS A 41 12.32 11.56 -8.34
CA LYS A 41 13.60 11.62 -9.04
C LYS A 41 13.72 10.58 -10.15
N ILE A 42 13.28 9.36 -9.88
CA ILE A 42 13.24 8.29 -10.87
C ILE A 42 12.28 8.63 -12.01
N GLY A 43 11.09 9.17 -11.70
CA GLY A 43 10.16 9.63 -12.73
C GLY A 43 10.78 10.68 -13.66
N LYS A 44 11.55 11.64 -13.12
CA LYS A 44 12.32 12.60 -13.90
C LYS A 44 13.37 11.92 -14.79
N LEU A 45 14.09 10.96 -14.23
CA LEU A 45 15.13 10.20 -14.97
C LEU A 45 14.50 9.46 -16.16
N ILE A 46 13.38 8.74 -15.92
CA ILE A 46 12.68 7.96 -16.96
C ILE A 46 12.24 8.84 -18.12
N LEU A 47 11.68 10.04 -17.84
CA LEU A 47 11.19 10.94 -18.88
C LEU A 47 12.34 11.54 -19.70
N ASN A 48 13.49 11.77 -19.08
CA ASN A 48 14.64 12.37 -19.78
C ASN A 48 15.48 11.34 -20.53
N ASN A 49 15.71 10.16 -19.94
CA ASN A 49 16.73 9.21 -20.40
C ASN A 49 16.14 7.83 -20.78
N GLY A 50 14.84 7.58 -20.45
CA GLY A 50 14.24 6.25 -20.59
C GLY A 50 14.63 5.30 -19.45
N ILE A 51 14.31 4.02 -19.62
CA ILE A 51 14.60 2.94 -18.67
C ILE A 51 15.81 2.15 -19.19
N ASP A 52 16.95 2.26 -18.53
CA ASP A 52 18.21 1.59 -18.88
C ASP A 52 18.60 0.44 -17.94
N MET A 53 17.79 0.20 -16.88
CA MET A 53 18.01 -0.83 -15.88
C MET A 53 19.26 -0.60 -15.02
N LYS A 54 19.66 0.67 -14.80
CA LYS A 54 20.81 1.07 -13.98
C LYS A 54 20.40 2.07 -12.89
N ASP A 55 21.11 2.03 -11.78
CA ASP A 55 21.06 3.08 -10.77
C ASP A 55 21.97 4.25 -11.15
N HIS A 56 21.48 5.47 -11.00
CA HIS A 56 22.17 6.71 -11.33
C HIS A 56 22.38 7.62 -10.11
N PHE A 57 22.05 7.13 -8.91
CA PHE A 57 21.96 7.99 -7.73
C PHE A 57 22.87 7.57 -6.58
N SER A 58 23.12 6.27 -6.42
CA SER A 58 24.15 5.81 -5.52
C SER A 58 25.51 5.81 -6.23
N PHE A 59 26.59 5.89 -5.48
CA PHE A 59 27.93 5.80 -6.06
C PHE A 59 28.41 4.34 -6.27
N HIS A 60 27.53 3.35 -6.12
CA HIS A 60 27.85 1.92 -6.24
C HIS A 60 27.73 1.36 -7.67
N ASN A 61 27.12 2.12 -8.62
CA ASN A 61 26.90 1.69 -10.01
C ASN A 61 26.11 0.38 -10.16
N LEU A 62 25.00 0.26 -9.46
CA LEU A 62 24.20 -0.95 -9.37
C LEU A 62 23.22 -1.11 -10.55
N PRO A 63 22.78 -2.35 -10.86
CA PRO A 63 21.60 -2.56 -11.69
C PRO A 63 20.35 -2.17 -10.92
N TYR A 64 19.38 -1.54 -11.60
CA TYR A 64 18.10 -1.14 -11.00
C TYR A 64 16.91 -1.68 -11.78
N THR A 65 15.88 -2.16 -11.08
CA THR A 65 14.74 -2.88 -11.66
C THR A 65 13.52 -2.04 -11.96
N TYR A 66 13.49 -0.77 -11.54
CA TYR A 66 12.37 0.18 -11.73
C TYR A 66 11.00 -0.39 -11.37
N PRO A 67 10.76 -0.87 -10.13
CA PRO A 67 9.60 -1.69 -9.77
C PRO A 67 8.25 -0.96 -9.84
N HIS A 68 8.24 0.36 -9.93
CA HIS A 68 7.01 1.19 -10.04
C HIS A 68 7.13 2.25 -11.14
N TRP A 69 7.88 1.97 -12.20
CA TRP A 69 8.27 2.93 -13.23
C TRP A 69 7.13 3.85 -13.72
N LEU A 70 5.93 3.29 -13.94
CA LEU A 70 4.79 4.07 -14.46
C LEU A 70 4.21 5.00 -13.37
N TYR A 71 4.23 4.55 -12.10
CA TYR A 71 3.86 5.38 -10.97
C TYR A 71 4.87 6.51 -10.72
N ASP A 72 6.16 6.23 -10.88
CA ASP A 72 7.23 7.21 -10.70
C ASP A 72 7.08 8.35 -11.72
N VAL A 73 6.81 8.01 -12.98
CA VAL A 73 6.49 9.01 -14.02
C VAL A 73 5.25 9.82 -13.67
N PHE A 74 4.18 9.17 -13.21
CA PHE A 74 2.95 9.84 -12.82
C PHE A 74 3.19 10.85 -11.69
N ILE A 75 3.91 10.47 -10.62
CA ILE A 75 4.23 11.35 -9.50
C ILE A 75 5.13 12.50 -9.93
N TYR A 76 6.14 12.25 -10.77
CA TYR A 76 7.00 13.33 -11.27
C TYR A 76 6.22 14.35 -12.11
N LEU A 77 5.31 13.92 -12.97
CA LEU A 77 4.48 14.85 -13.75
C LEU A 77 3.63 15.75 -12.83
N ILE A 78 3.06 15.19 -11.77
CA ILE A 78 2.32 15.97 -10.78
C ILE A 78 3.25 16.95 -10.05
N TYR A 79 4.41 16.47 -9.62
CA TYR A 79 5.42 17.31 -8.96
C TYR A 79 5.89 18.44 -9.87
N TYR A 80 6.10 18.17 -11.15
CA TYR A 80 6.50 19.20 -12.13
C TYR A 80 5.47 20.33 -12.28
N VAL A 81 4.18 20.02 -12.16
CA VAL A 81 3.08 21.00 -12.31
C VAL A 81 2.90 21.84 -11.03
N ASP A 82 2.89 21.24 -9.85
CA ASP A 82 2.49 21.91 -8.60
C ASP A 82 3.33 21.46 -7.36
N GLY A 83 4.54 20.93 -7.58
CA GLY A 83 5.45 20.55 -6.51
C GLY A 83 4.85 19.54 -5.53
N PHE A 84 5.25 19.64 -4.29
CA PHE A 84 4.74 18.79 -3.20
C PHE A 84 3.24 18.97 -2.94
N ARG A 85 2.70 20.18 -3.18
CA ARG A 85 1.26 20.42 -3.05
C ARG A 85 0.46 19.56 -4.03
N GLY A 86 0.91 19.45 -5.26
CA GLY A 86 0.30 18.58 -6.28
C GLY A 86 0.27 17.12 -5.84
N ILE A 87 1.39 16.60 -5.29
CA ILE A 87 1.47 15.22 -4.77
C ILE A 87 0.47 15.02 -3.62
N TYR A 88 0.40 15.94 -2.67
CA TYR A 88 -0.55 15.89 -1.57
C TYR A 88 -2.01 15.85 -2.07
N ILE A 89 -2.38 16.73 -2.98
CA ILE A 89 -3.73 16.77 -3.58
C ILE A 89 -4.02 15.47 -4.33
N SER A 90 -3.06 14.95 -5.12
CA SER A 90 -3.23 13.69 -5.84
C SER A 90 -3.44 12.50 -4.91
N THR A 91 -2.77 12.47 -3.76
CA THR A 91 -2.95 11.44 -2.72
C THR A 91 -4.36 11.50 -2.15
N ILE A 92 -4.89 12.71 -1.85
CA ILE A 92 -6.28 12.89 -1.42
C ILE A 92 -7.26 12.38 -2.49
N VAL A 93 -7.05 12.75 -3.75
CA VAL A 93 -7.91 12.31 -4.86
C VAL A 93 -7.91 10.79 -5.03
N LEU A 94 -6.73 10.16 -4.99
CA LEU A 94 -6.62 8.70 -5.06
C LEU A 94 -7.31 8.02 -3.88
N PHE A 95 -7.20 8.58 -2.68
CA PHE A 95 -7.89 8.04 -1.50
C PHE A 95 -9.42 8.16 -1.61
N ILE A 96 -9.93 9.30 -2.10
CA ILE A 96 -11.35 9.47 -2.41
C ILE A 96 -11.82 8.44 -3.44
N ILE A 97 -11.02 8.21 -4.51
CA ILE A 97 -11.33 7.20 -5.55
C ILE A 97 -11.38 5.80 -4.94
N LEU A 98 -10.43 5.45 -4.05
CA LEU A 98 -10.42 4.17 -3.36
C LEU A 98 -11.72 3.96 -2.56
N LEU A 99 -12.09 4.90 -1.68
CA LEU A 99 -13.29 4.78 -0.85
C LEU A 99 -14.59 4.79 -1.68
N PHE A 100 -14.63 5.60 -2.74
CA PHE A 100 -15.78 5.58 -3.66
C PHE A 100 -15.90 4.24 -4.39
N THR A 101 -14.80 3.66 -4.83
CA THR A 101 -14.76 2.35 -5.49
C THR A 101 -15.17 1.24 -4.53
N MET A 102 -14.70 1.29 -3.28
CA MET A 102 -15.12 0.39 -2.20
C MET A 102 -16.61 0.53 -1.92
N PHE A 103 -17.13 1.76 -1.78
CA PHE A 103 -18.56 2.00 -1.58
C PHE A 103 -19.39 1.37 -2.70
N LYS A 104 -19.02 1.65 -3.95
CA LYS A 104 -19.75 1.13 -5.12
C LYS A 104 -19.70 -0.41 -5.19
N THR A 105 -18.54 -1.00 -4.95
CA THR A 105 -18.35 -2.44 -4.95
C THR A 105 -19.18 -3.11 -3.85
N THR A 106 -19.06 -2.61 -2.63
CA THR A 106 -19.74 -3.15 -1.45
C THR A 106 -21.24 -3.00 -1.53
N TYR A 107 -21.72 -1.80 -1.89
CA TYR A 107 -23.16 -1.56 -2.04
C TYR A 107 -23.79 -2.37 -3.19
N ASN A 108 -23.10 -2.52 -4.31
CA ASN A 108 -23.60 -3.34 -5.42
C ASN A 108 -23.74 -4.82 -5.06
N THR A 109 -22.94 -5.29 -4.10
CA THR A 109 -22.94 -6.69 -3.66
C THR A 109 -23.94 -6.92 -2.52
N THR A 110 -23.97 -6.04 -1.53
CA THR A 110 -24.79 -6.20 -0.31
C THR A 110 -26.21 -5.65 -0.44
N LYS A 111 -26.41 -4.62 -1.27
CA LYS A 111 -27.62 -3.81 -1.36
C LYS A 111 -28.02 -3.13 -0.05
N SER A 112 -27.15 -3.13 0.97
CA SER A 112 -27.35 -2.48 2.26
C SER A 112 -26.44 -1.28 2.42
N TYR A 113 -27.01 -0.10 2.63
CA TYR A 113 -26.24 1.11 2.96
C TYR A 113 -25.60 1.00 4.34
N THR A 114 -26.36 0.49 5.31
CA THR A 114 -25.91 0.37 6.70
C THR A 114 -24.67 -0.48 6.80
N ALA A 115 -24.70 -1.68 6.21
CA ALA A 115 -23.54 -2.58 6.18
C ALA A 115 -22.36 -1.94 5.46
N THR A 116 -22.61 -1.25 4.33
CA THR A 116 -21.58 -0.57 3.56
C THR A 116 -20.89 0.52 4.36
N PHE A 117 -21.66 1.44 4.99
CA PHE A 117 -21.07 2.54 5.77
C PHE A 117 -20.34 2.05 7.00
N PHE A 118 -20.90 1.10 7.73
CA PHE A 118 -20.24 0.53 8.91
C PHE A 118 -18.87 -0.04 8.55
N SER A 119 -18.78 -0.84 7.51
CA SER A 119 -17.52 -1.42 7.06
C SER A 119 -16.52 -0.37 6.53
N LEU A 120 -17.01 0.66 5.83
CA LEU A 120 -16.16 1.75 5.33
C LEU A 120 -15.60 2.62 6.45
N ILE A 121 -16.35 2.88 7.51
CA ILE A 121 -15.85 3.61 8.68
C ILE A 121 -14.75 2.83 9.37
N ILE A 122 -14.94 1.51 9.59
CA ILE A 122 -13.90 0.65 10.16
C ILE A 122 -12.66 0.64 9.26
N CYS A 123 -12.85 0.50 7.94
CA CYS A 123 -11.76 0.56 6.98
C CYS A 123 -11.02 1.89 7.06
N LEU A 124 -11.71 3.03 7.05
CA LEU A 124 -11.10 4.37 7.12
C LEU A 124 -10.20 4.52 8.36
N ILE A 125 -10.69 4.10 9.52
CA ILE A 125 -9.90 4.15 10.76
C ILE A 125 -8.65 3.27 10.63
N ALA A 126 -8.80 2.09 10.03
CA ALA A 126 -7.74 1.11 9.91
C ALA A 126 -6.64 1.54 8.92
N ILE A 127 -7.00 2.13 7.77
CA ILE A 127 -6.05 2.38 6.68
C ILE A 127 -5.42 3.77 6.69
N ARG A 128 -5.88 4.71 7.51
CA ARG A 128 -5.44 6.12 7.45
C ARG A 128 -3.91 6.30 7.47
N TYR A 129 -3.19 5.46 8.19
CA TYR A 129 -1.72 5.50 8.27
C TYR A 129 -1.02 4.84 7.07
N TYR A 130 -1.76 4.12 6.21
CA TYR A 130 -1.27 3.51 4.98
C TYR A 130 -1.58 4.37 3.74
N VAL A 131 -2.24 5.51 3.94
CA VAL A 131 -2.57 6.45 2.85
C VAL A 131 -1.42 7.42 2.68
N THR A 132 -0.48 7.04 1.85
CA THR A 132 0.74 7.80 1.53
C THR A 132 0.91 7.92 0.02
N ALA A 133 1.80 8.82 -0.43
CA ALA A 133 2.10 9.02 -1.85
C ALA A 133 2.98 7.88 -2.40
N ARG A 134 2.46 6.65 -2.39
CA ARG A 134 3.12 5.42 -2.86
C ARG A 134 2.26 4.70 -3.89
N ALA A 135 2.89 3.92 -4.78
CA ALA A 135 2.21 3.07 -5.79
C ALA A 135 1.15 2.12 -5.19
N GLN A 136 1.32 1.79 -3.91
CA GLN A 136 0.42 0.94 -3.14
C GLN A 136 -1.02 1.45 -3.12
N LEU A 137 -1.26 2.77 -3.07
CA LEU A 137 -2.61 3.34 -3.05
C LEU A 137 -3.37 3.06 -4.36
N VAL A 138 -2.68 3.15 -5.50
CA VAL A 138 -3.26 2.77 -6.81
C VAL A 138 -3.53 1.27 -6.87
N SER A 139 -2.62 0.45 -6.34
CA SER A 139 -2.78 -1.01 -6.28
C SER A 139 -4.01 -1.42 -5.48
N TYR A 140 -4.31 -0.73 -4.38
CA TYR A 140 -5.52 -0.98 -3.60
C TYR A 140 -6.80 -0.73 -4.41
N ILE A 141 -6.85 0.35 -5.19
CA ILE A 141 -7.97 0.63 -6.09
C ILE A 141 -8.15 -0.52 -7.10
N LEU A 142 -7.04 -0.97 -7.70
CA LEU A 142 -7.06 -2.06 -8.69
C LEU A 142 -7.53 -3.38 -8.07
N PHE A 143 -7.10 -3.73 -6.87
CA PHE A 143 -7.54 -4.94 -6.16
C PHE A 143 -9.03 -4.90 -5.80
N VAL A 144 -9.58 -3.74 -5.41
CA VAL A 144 -11.04 -3.60 -5.19
C VAL A 144 -11.81 -3.84 -6.48
N ILE A 145 -11.32 -3.29 -7.62
CA ILE A 145 -11.95 -3.51 -8.93
C ILE A 145 -11.79 -4.96 -9.38
N GLU A 146 -10.69 -5.61 -9.05
CA GLU A 146 -10.43 -7.02 -9.33
C GLU A 146 -11.45 -7.92 -8.61
N ILE A 147 -11.61 -7.77 -7.28
CA ILE A 147 -12.60 -8.54 -6.52
C ILE A 147 -14.02 -8.32 -7.07
N TYR A 148 -14.39 -7.07 -7.39
CA TYR A 148 -15.67 -6.81 -8.03
C TYR A 148 -15.80 -7.53 -9.38
N SER A 149 -14.73 -7.53 -10.18
CA SER A 149 -14.73 -8.16 -11.51
C SER A 149 -14.80 -9.68 -11.43
N LEU A 150 -14.11 -10.29 -10.46
CA LEU A 150 -14.18 -11.72 -10.17
C LEU A 150 -15.56 -12.15 -9.70
N ASP A 151 -16.17 -11.41 -8.75
CA ASP A 151 -17.54 -11.65 -8.30
C ASP A 151 -18.51 -11.60 -9.49
N LYS A 152 -18.41 -10.58 -10.33
CA LYS A 152 -19.29 -10.43 -11.51
C LYS A 152 -19.01 -11.42 -12.63
N LEU A 153 -17.77 -11.85 -12.78
CA LEU A 153 -17.40 -12.89 -13.73
C LEU A 153 -18.08 -14.20 -13.35
N VAL A 154 -17.94 -14.62 -12.10
CA VAL A 154 -18.53 -15.88 -11.60
C VAL A 154 -20.05 -15.84 -11.65
N GLU A 155 -20.68 -14.70 -11.28
CA GLU A 155 -22.14 -14.53 -11.30
C GLU A 155 -22.74 -14.47 -12.71
N THR A 156 -22.05 -13.86 -13.68
CA THR A 156 -22.67 -13.48 -14.96
C THR A 156 -21.98 -14.07 -16.19
N ASN A 157 -20.74 -14.50 -16.07
CA ASN A 157 -19.86 -14.98 -17.14
C ASN A 157 -19.77 -14.01 -18.36
N LYS A 158 -19.89 -12.71 -18.13
CA LYS A 158 -19.86 -11.70 -19.21
C LYS A 158 -18.43 -11.40 -19.65
N LYS A 159 -18.18 -11.36 -20.96
CA LYS A 159 -16.85 -11.13 -21.59
C LYS A 159 -16.15 -9.84 -21.11
N ARG A 160 -16.87 -8.77 -20.77
CA ARG A 160 -16.28 -7.52 -20.29
C ARG A 160 -15.41 -7.69 -19.04
N TYR A 161 -15.75 -8.65 -18.16
CA TYR A 161 -14.96 -8.89 -16.95
C TYR A 161 -13.64 -9.60 -17.21
N TYR A 162 -13.53 -10.37 -18.31
CA TYR A 162 -12.25 -10.90 -18.78
C TYR A 162 -11.32 -9.75 -19.16
N ILE A 163 -11.84 -8.76 -19.93
CA ILE A 163 -11.06 -7.59 -20.36
C ILE A 163 -10.61 -6.77 -19.14
N TYR A 164 -11.51 -6.51 -18.17
CA TYR A 164 -11.16 -5.76 -16.97
C TYR A 164 -10.05 -6.44 -16.19
N LEU A 165 -10.11 -7.75 -15.98
CA LEU A 165 -9.10 -8.49 -15.27
C LEU A 165 -7.73 -8.45 -15.99
N LEU A 166 -7.70 -8.60 -17.31
CA LEU A 166 -6.46 -8.49 -18.08
C LEU A 166 -5.86 -7.07 -18.00
N ILE A 167 -6.69 -6.02 -18.07
CA ILE A 167 -6.24 -4.63 -17.91
C ILE A 167 -5.69 -4.41 -16.50
N ILE A 168 -6.34 -4.93 -15.46
CA ILE A 168 -5.85 -4.82 -14.07
C ILE A 168 -4.49 -5.47 -13.93
N SER A 169 -4.31 -6.69 -14.46
CA SER A 169 -3.01 -7.38 -14.46
C SER A 169 -1.93 -6.55 -15.15
N LEU A 170 -2.23 -6.00 -16.34
CA LEU A 170 -1.32 -5.14 -17.09
C LEU A 170 -0.95 -3.87 -16.31
N LEU A 171 -1.92 -3.23 -15.66
CA LEU A 171 -1.67 -2.04 -14.86
C LEU A 171 -0.84 -2.36 -13.62
N LEU A 172 -1.14 -3.44 -12.90
CA LEU A 172 -0.38 -3.84 -11.70
C LEU A 172 1.08 -4.13 -12.03
N CYS A 173 1.40 -4.85 -13.10
CA CYS A 173 2.78 -5.16 -13.45
C CYS A 173 3.60 -3.93 -13.91
N ASN A 174 2.95 -2.83 -14.32
CA ASN A 174 3.63 -1.60 -14.72
C ASN A 174 3.63 -0.51 -13.64
N ILE A 175 2.61 -0.46 -12.78
CA ILE A 175 2.48 0.54 -11.72
C ILE A 175 3.18 0.07 -10.43
N HIS A 176 3.11 -1.24 -10.13
CA HIS A 176 3.63 -1.77 -8.86
C HIS A 176 3.93 -3.28 -8.98
N VAL A 177 5.05 -3.60 -9.59
CA VAL A 177 5.40 -4.98 -9.94
C VAL A 177 5.49 -5.91 -8.72
N ALA A 178 5.94 -5.40 -7.58
CA ALA A 178 6.07 -6.18 -6.35
C ALA A 178 4.75 -6.83 -5.89
N VAL A 179 3.62 -6.19 -6.18
CA VAL A 179 2.29 -6.70 -5.80
C VAL A 179 1.54 -7.40 -6.94
N TRP A 180 2.10 -7.44 -8.15
CA TRP A 180 1.47 -8.15 -9.27
C TRP A 180 1.20 -9.64 -9.00
N PRO A 181 2.05 -10.40 -8.28
CA PRO A 181 1.73 -11.78 -7.89
C PRO A 181 0.47 -11.92 -7.01
N PHE A 182 0.11 -10.89 -6.22
CA PHE A 182 -1.11 -10.92 -5.41
C PHE A 182 -2.38 -10.93 -6.25
N TYR A 183 -2.34 -10.38 -7.47
CA TYR A 183 -3.42 -10.54 -8.44
C TYR A 183 -3.80 -12.00 -8.63
N PHE A 184 -2.84 -12.90 -8.81
CA PHE A 184 -3.12 -14.32 -8.98
C PHE A 184 -3.63 -14.99 -7.68
N ILE A 185 -3.15 -14.53 -6.53
CA ILE A 185 -3.59 -15.02 -5.22
C ILE A 185 -5.08 -14.73 -5.01
N LEU A 186 -5.60 -13.59 -5.48
CA LEU A 186 -7.00 -13.23 -5.33
C LEU A 186 -7.96 -14.11 -6.15
N PHE A 187 -7.50 -14.89 -7.12
CA PHE A 187 -8.30 -15.91 -7.79
C PHE A 187 -8.51 -17.18 -6.94
N LEU A 188 -7.59 -17.48 -6.02
CA LEU A 188 -7.60 -18.73 -5.25
C LEU A 188 -8.89 -18.96 -4.46
N PRO A 189 -9.50 -17.97 -3.78
CA PRO A 189 -10.79 -18.11 -3.13
C PRO A 189 -11.91 -18.58 -4.05
N TYR A 190 -11.96 -18.09 -5.27
CA TYR A 190 -12.97 -18.45 -6.28
C TYR A 190 -12.74 -19.85 -6.83
N ILE A 191 -11.48 -20.21 -7.05
CA ILE A 191 -11.09 -21.56 -7.46
C ILE A 191 -11.42 -22.57 -6.36
N ALA A 192 -11.11 -22.24 -5.10
CA ALA A 192 -11.41 -23.09 -3.94
C ALA A 192 -12.92 -23.33 -3.79
N GLU A 193 -13.78 -22.30 -3.94
CA GLU A 193 -15.22 -22.47 -3.93
C GLU A 193 -15.69 -23.36 -5.09
N GLY A 194 -15.15 -23.18 -6.30
CA GLY A 194 -15.49 -24.00 -7.45
C GLY A 194 -15.08 -25.48 -7.28
N ILE A 195 -13.90 -25.74 -6.73
CA ILE A 195 -13.46 -27.10 -6.39
C ILE A 195 -14.36 -27.71 -5.31
N LEU A 196 -14.68 -26.95 -4.25
CA LEU A 196 -15.58 -27.40 -3.19
C LEU A 196 -16.97 -27.75 -3.75
N SER A 197 -17.51 -26.94 -4.67
CA SER A 197 -18.77 -27.20 -5.36
C SER A 197 -18.74 -28.54 -6.12
N ILE A 198 -17.65 -28.82 -6.86
CA ILE A 198 -17.47 -30.07 -7.59
C ILE A 198 -17.40 -31.26 -6.63
N ILE A 199 -16.65 -31.15 -5.54
CA ILE A 199 -16.53 -32.20 -4.53
C ILE A 199 -17.90 -32.50 -3.92
N LEU A 200 -18.65 -31.47 -3.52
CA LEU A 200 -19.97 -31.61 -2.90
C LEU A 200 -21.02 -32.21 -3.85
N SER A 201 -20.93 -31.95 -5.16
CA SER A 201 -21.84 -32.49 -6.16
C SER A 201 -21.57 -33.96 -6.47
N LYS A 202 -20.29 -34.40 -6.41
CA LYS A 202 -19.88 -35.77 -6.70
C LYS A 202 -19.97 -36.70 -5.50
N THR A 203 -19.93 -36.18 -4.28
CA THR A 203 -19.90 -37.00 -3.07
C THR A 203 -21.32 -37.45 -2.70
N LYS A 204 -21.59 -38.75 -2.88
CA LYS A 204 -22.87 -39.40 -2.52
C LYS A 204 -23.02 -39.67 -1.01
N LYS A 205 -21.90 -39.74 -0.26
CA LYS A 205 -21.91 -39.99 1.19
C LYS A 205 -22.25 -38.69 1.97
N ASP A 206 -23.31 -38.75 2.73
CA ASP A 206 -23.73 -37.66 3.63
C ASP A 206 -22.93 -37.70 4.94
N THR A 207 -21.68 -37.20 4.92
CA THR A 207 -20.82 -37.14 6.10
C THR A 207 -21.20 -35.95 7.02
N LYS A 208 -20.91 -36.06 8.34
CA LYS A 208 -21.11 -34.95 9.29
C LYS A 208 -20.44 -33.67 8.82
N PHE A 209 -19.24 -33.77 8.24
CA PHE A 209 -18.48 -32.64 7.69
C PHE A 209 -19.22 -31.96 6.52
N LEU A 210 -19.71 -32.72 5.55
CA LEU A 210 -20.44 -32.17 4.39
C LEU A 210 -21.74 -31.49 4.79
N ARG A 211 -22.46 -32.05 5.76
CA ARG A 211 -23.66 -31.41 6.35
C ARG A 211 -23.31 -30.08 7.04
N TYR A 212 -22.21 -30.06 7.79
CA TYR A 212 -21.72 -28.83 8.43
C TYR A 212 -21.38 -27.77 7.40
N MET A 213 -20.63 -28.10 6.36
CA MET A 213 -20.25 -27.18 5.27
C MET A 213 -21.49 -26.58 4.58
N LYS A 214 -22.44 -27.43 4.16
CA LYS A 214 -23.70 -26.96 3.53
C LYS A 214 -24.54 -26.09 4.45
N ARG A 215 -24.45 -26.28 5.76
CA ARG A 215 -25.17 -25.48 6.75
C ARG A 215 -24.54 -24.11 6.97
N LYS A 216 -23.20 -24.02 6.95
CA LYS A 216 -22.44 -22.80 7.28
C LYS A 216 -22.11 -21.97 6.06
N PHE A 217 -21.94 -22.57 4.90
CA PHE A 217 -21.55 -21.86 3.68
C PHE A 217 -22.66 -21.84 2.64
N VAL A 218 -22.73 -20.71 1.93
CA VAL A 218 -23.41 -20.61 0.65
C VAL A 218 -22.37 -20.94 -0.42
N ILE A 219 -22.56 -22.04 -1.12
CA ILE A 219 -21.67 -22.51 -2.18
C ILE A 219 -22.38 -22.33 -3.52
N ASP A 220 -21.77 -21.59 -4.42
CA ASP A 220 -22.32 -21.38 -5.75
C ASP A 220 -21.99 -22.61 -6.63
N ASN A 221 -23.03 -23.38 -6.97
CA ASN A 221 -22.89 -24.59 -7.77
C ASN A 221 -22.61 -24.31 -9.26
N ASN A 222 -22.68 -23.05 -9.69
CA ASN A 222 -22.54 -22.68 -11.10
C ASN A 222 -21.16 -22.10 -11.43
N ILE A 223 -20.20 -22.12 -10.50
CA ILE A 223 -18.86 -21.60 -10.75
C ILE A 223 -18.16 -22.41 -11.83
N LYS A 224 -17.83 -21.73 -12.92
CA LYS A 224 -17.05 -22.29 -14.01
C LYS A 224 -15.56 -22.03 -13.76
N LEU A 225 -14.78 -23.08 -13.48
CA LEU A 225 -13.33 -22.94 -13.24
C LEU A 225 -12.54 -22.60 -14.51
N LYS A 226 -12.96 -23.10 -15.66
CA LYS A 226 -12.27 -22.88 -16.95
C LYS A 226 -12.02 -21.41 -17.27
N PRO A 227 -12.99 -20.47 -17.15
CA PRO A 227 -12.75 -19.03 -17.32
C PRO A 227 -11.67 -18.47 -16.39
N LEU A 228 -11.67 -18.85 -15.13
CA LEU A 228 -10.70 -18.36 -14.14
C LEU A 228 -9.28 -18.77 -14.54
N PHE A 229 -9.06 -20.04 -14.87
CA PHE A 229 -7.75 -20.53 -15.32
C PHE A 229 -7.30 -19.89 -16.64
N ILE A 230 -8.20 -19.66 -17.59
CA ILE A 230 -7.85 -18.98 -18.85
C ILE A 230 -7.37 -17.56 -18.58
N ILE A 231 -8.08 -16.80 -17.72
CA ILE A 231 -7.67 -15.43 -17.42
C ILE A 231 -6.34 -15.42 -16.67
N MET A 232 -6.16 -16.28 -15.66
CA MET A 232 -4.88 -16.40 -14.95
C MET A 232 -3.74 -16.69 -15.92
N PHE A 233 -3.92 -17.64 -16.82
CA PHE A 233 -2.91 -17.99 -17.83
C PHE A 233 -2.61 -16.81 -18.76
N LEU A 234 -3.62 -16.14 -19.31
CA LEU A 234 -3.42 -14.97 -20.15
C LEU A 234 -2.78 -13.80 -19.41
N SER A 235 -3.10 -13.64 -18.13
CA SER A 235 -2.53 -12.59 -17.29
C SER A 235 -1.03 -12.76 -17.05
N ILE A 236 -0.48 -13.98 -17.12
CA ILE A 236 0.97 -14.20 -17.07
C ILE A 236 1.67 -13.43 -18.20
N PHE A 237 1.08 -13.40 -19.39
CA PHE A 237 1.68 -12.72 -20.54
C PHE A 237 1.62 -11.20 -20.44
N THR A 238 0.82 -10.61 -19.55
CA THR A 238 0.85 -9.16 -19.34
C THR A 238 2.20 -8.69 -18.78
N GLY A 239 2.92 -9.55 -18.07
CA GLY A 239 4.28 -9.27 -17.60
C GLY A 239 5.32 -9.12 -18.73
N LEU A 240 5.01 -9.54 -19.98
CA LEU A 240 5.84 -9.27 -21.14
C LEU A 240 5.59 -7.89 -21.75
N LEU A 241 4.48 -7.23 -21.38
CA LEU A 241 4.06 -5.92 -21.87
C LEU A 241 4.55 -4.81 -20.94
N THR A 242 5.83 -4.83 -20.63
CA THR A 242 6.50 -3.88 -19.73
C THR A 242 7.93 -3.58 -20.21
N PRO A 243 8.45 -2.35 -20.03
CA PRO A 243 9.84 -2.02 -20.38
C PRO A 243 10.88 -2.57 -19.37
N ILE A 244 10.44 -3.11 -18.22
CA ILE A 244 11.34 -3.56 -17.13
C ILE A 244 11.77 -5.04 -17.26
N LYS A 245 11.79 -5.58 -18.48
CA LYS A 245 12.30 -6.92 -18.82
C LYS A 245 11.62 -8.04 -18.01
N ASP A 246 12.43 -8.86 -17.34
CA ASP A 246 12.02 -10.04 -16.54
C ASP A 246 11.58 -9.68 -15.11
N THR A 247 11.64 -8.41 -14.72
CA THR A 247 11.31 -7.94 -13.38
C THR A 247 9.94 -8.45 -12.86
N PRO A 248 8.84 -8.47 -13.65
CA PRO A 248 7.56 -9.00 -13.17
C PRO A 248 7.61 -10.44 -12.66
N TYR A 249 8.50 -11.24 -13.20
CA TYR A 249 8.61 -12.67 -12.88
C TYR A 249 9.66 -12.97 -11.79
N THR A 250 10.65 -12.10 -11.64
CA THR A 250 11.81 -12.35 -10.76
C THR A 250 11.79 -11.53 -9.48
N TYR A 251 11.12 -10.36 -9.48
CA TYR A 251 11.18 -9.39 -8.39
C TYR A 251 10.79 -9.98 -7.04
N LEU A 252 9.58 -10.57 -6.94
CA LEU A 252 9.09 -11.14 -5.68
C LEU A 252 10.02 -12.23 -5.14
N ILE A 253 10.52 -13.10 -6.03
CA ILE A 253 11.41 -14.20 -5.63
C ILE A 253 12.71 -13.64 -5.05
N LYS A 254 13.32 -12.64 -5.72
CA LYS A 254 14.53 -11.99 -5.24
C LYS A 254 14.30 -11.27 -3.90
N THR A 255 13.21 -10.53 -3.75
CA THR A 255 12.87 -9.88 -2.48
C THR A 255 12.66 -10.89 -1.35
N MET A 256 12.06 -12.06 -1.64
CA MET A 256 11.88 -13.12 -0.64
C MET A 256 13.17 -13.83 -0.24
N LEU A 257 14.17 -13.85 -1.10
CA LEU A 257 15.48 -14.44 -0.83
C LEU A 257 16.45 -13.44 -0.18
N GLY A 258 16.19 -12.15 -0.35
CA GLY A 258 17.08 -11.08 0.11
C GLY A 258 16.96 -10.77 1.61
N ASN A 259 18.04 -10.19 2.17
CA ASN A 259 18.14 -9.82 3.58
C ASN A 259 17.26 -8.62 3.98
N SER A 260 16.74 -7.84 3.01
CA SER A 260 15.88 -6.67 3.31
C SER A 260 14.68 -7.03 4.20
N GLN A 261 14.15 -8.25 4.08
CA GLN A 261 13.05 -8.72 4.93
C GLN A 261 13.39 -8.82 6.43
N LYS A 262 14.66 -9.09 6.75
CA LYS A 262 15.13 -9.23 8.13
C LYS A 262 15.12 -7.90 8.87
N TYR A 263 15.46 -6.82 8.19
CA TYR A 263 15.73 -5.52 8.78
C TYR A 263 14.55 -4.53 8.67
N ILE A 264 13.79 -4.58 7.59
CA ILE A 264 12.68 -3.64 7.35
C ILE A 264 11.48 -3.98 8.23
N ASN A 265 11.06 -3.03 9.05
CA ASN A 265 9.96 -3.22 10.00
C ASN A 265 8.63 -3.58 9.34
N GLU A 266 8.34 -3.10 8.14
CA GLU A 266 7.12 -3.42 7.39
C GLU A 266 7.00 -4.91 7.02
N HIS A 267 8.12 -5.65 6.98
CA HIS A 267 8.16 -7.09 6.71
C HIS A 267 8.00 -7.97 7.95
N LYS A 268 8.10 -7.38 9.14
CA LYS A 268 7.96 -8.11 10.40
C LYS A 268 6.50 -8.44 10.69
N SER A 269 6.28 -9.53 11.42
CA SER A 269 4.96 -9.89 11.94
C SER A 269 4.56 -8.96 13.11
N ILE A 270 3.25 -8.71 13.24
CA ILE A 270 2.72 -7.94 14.36
C ILE A 270 2.14 -8.87 15.43
N PRO A 271 2.37 -8.60 16.74
CA PRO A 271 1.65 -9.25 17.81
C PRO A 271 0.13 -9.04 17.67
N PHE A 272 -0.63 -10.13 17.81
CA PHE A 272 -2.09 -10.15 17.65
C PHE A 272 -2.81 -9.09 18.51
N THR A 273 -2.29 -8.79 19.70
CA THR A 273 -2.93 -7.93 20.69
C THR A 273 -2.75 -6.43 20.45
N GLN A 274 -1.85 -6.01 19.56
CA GLN A 274 -1.45 -4.61 19.41
C GLN A 274 -2.00 -3.93 18.16
N ASN A 275 -2.96 -4.56 17.44
CA ASN A 275 -3.39 -4.06 16.15
C ASN A 275 -4.91 -3.94 16.03
N LEU A 276 -5.38 -2.76 15.60
CA LEU A 276 -6.79 -2.51 15.27
C LEU A 276 -7.33 -3.49 14.20
N PHE A 277 -6.48 -3.90 13.26
CA PHE A 277 -6.84 -4.86 12.21
C PHE A 277 -7.19 -6.24 12.78
N THR A 278 -6.57 -6.63 13.88
CA THR A 278 -6.92 -7.84 14.62
C THR A 278 -8.37 -7.80 15.12
N ILE A 279 -8.82 -6.61 15.55
CA ILE A 279 -10.20 -6.43 15.99
C ILE A 279 -11.17 -6.66 14.82
N ILE A 280 -10.84 -6.17 13.61
CA ILE A 280 -11.65 -6.42 12.41
C ILE A 280 -11.74 -7.92 12.13
N ILE A 281 -10.63 -8.65 12.18
CA ILE A 281 -10.61 -10.10 11.96
C ILE A 281 -11.48 -10.83 12.99
N ILE A 282 -11.39 -10.45 14.25
CA ILE A 282 -12.19 -11.05 15.34
C ILE A 282 -13.69 -10.78 15.10
N VAL A 283 -14.04 -9.53 14.80
CA VAL A 283 -15.44 -9.15 14.54
C VAL A 283 -16.00 -9.92 13.36
N GLU A 284 -15.26 -10.01 12.23
CA GLU A 284 -15.68 -10.78 11.06
C GLU A 284 -15.84 -12.26 11.38
N THR A 285 -14.89 -12.86 12.10
CA THR A 285 -14.93 -14.25 12.52
C THR A 285 -16.15 -14.52 13.41
N PHE A 286 -16.44 -13.59 14.34
CA PHE A 286 -17.60 -13.67 15.21
C PHE A 286 -18.91 -13.67 14.41
N PHE A 287 -19.11 -12.68 13.53
CA PHE A 287 -20.32 -12.60 12.70
C PHE A 287 -20.48 -13.82 11.79
N TRP A 288 -19.38 -14.25 11.15
CA TRP A 288 -19.42 -15.46 10.34
C TRP A 288 -19.73 -16.71 11.17
N GLY A 289 -19.06 -16.89 12.32
CA GLY A 289 -19.14 -18.09 13.13
C GLY A 289 -20.48 -18.31 13.79
N PHE A 290 -21.14 -17.24 14.21
CA PHE A 290 -22.36 -17.30 15.03
C PHE A 290 -23.65 -16.98 14.28
N PHE A 291 -23.65 -15.98 13.41
CA PHE A 291 -24.88 -15.39 12.93
C PHE A 291 -25.23 -15.68 11.47
N SER A 292 -24.29 -15.86 10.59
CA SER A 292 -24.57 -15.83 9.16
C SER A 292 -23.95 -16.95 8.36
N LYS A 293 -24.62 -17.30 7.25
CA LYS A 293 -24.01 -18.06 6.18
C LYS A 293 -23.33 -17.08 5.22
N ILE A 294 -22.03 -17.30 4.93
CA ILE A 294 -21.33 -16.52 3.93
C ILE A 294 -20.98 -17.38 2.72
N LYS A 295 -20.70 -16.76 1.58
CA LYS A 295 -20.17 -17.47 0.41
C LYS A 295 -18.80 -18.06 0.76
N ALA A 296 -18.54 -19.28 0.31
CA ALA A 296 -17.27 -19.97 0.62
C ALA A 296 -16.07 -19.16 0.13
N ARG A 297 -16.15 -18.49 -1.03
CA ARG A 297 -15.09 -17.62 -1.55
C ARG A 297 -14.79 -16.43 -0.64
N ASP A 298 -15.80 -15.82 -0.02
CA ASP A 298 -15.59 -14.69 0.89
C ASP A 298 -14.87 -15.16 2.17
N PHE A 299 -15.19 -16.35 2.66
CA PHE A 299 -14.48 -16.97 3.77
C PHE A 299 -13.00 -17.27 3.41
N PHE A 300 -12.75 -17.90 2.27
CA PHE A 300 -11.39 -18.20 1.83
C PHE A 300 -10.58 -16.93 1.57
N LEU A 301 -11.21 -15.88 1.03
CA LEU A 301 -10.57 -14.58 0.85
C LEU A 301 -10.16 -14.00 2.21
N LEU A 302 -11.08 -13.94 3.17
CA LEU A 302 -10.80 -13.41 4.50
C LEU A 302 -9.71 -14.24 5.21
N LEU A 303 -9.77 -15.57 5.12
CA LEU A 303 -8.75 -16.45 5.69
C LEU A 303 -7.36 -16.17 5.09
N GLY A 304 -7.26 -16.10 3.76
CA GLY A 304 -5.99 -15.80 3.08
C GLY A 304 -5.44 -14.43 3.44
N LEU A 305 -6.28 -13.39 3.44
CA LEU A 305 -5.89 -12.04 3.83
C LEU A 305 -5.46 -11.96 5.30
N SER A 306 -6.13 -12.69 6.18
CA SER A 306 -5.77 -12.76 7.61
C SER A 306 -4.42 -13.42 7.80
N LEU A 307 -4.16 -14.55 7.13
CA LEU A 307 -2.85 -15.21 7.18
C LEU A 307 -1.74 -14.27 6.69
N MET A 308 -1.96 -13.59 5.57
CA MET A 308 -0.99 -12.61 5.05
C MET A 308 -0.77 -11.45 6.02
N GLY A 309 -1.85 -10.92 6.65
CA GLY A 309 -1.77 -9.85 7.64
C GLY A 309 -0.97 -10.25 8.90
N PHE A 310 -1.01 -11.53 9.31
CA PHE A 310 -0.15 -12.01 10.39
C PHE A 310 1.30 -12.21 9.97
N MET A 311 1.57 -12.48 8.70
CA MET A 311 2.93 -12.69 8.21
C MET A 311 3.72 -11.39 8.14
N ALA A 312 3.09 -10.26 7.73
CA ALA A 312 3.81 -9.00 7.60
C ALA A 312 2.87 -7.78 7.73
N ILE A 313 3.38 -6.73 8.38
CA ILE A 313 2.70 -5.44 8.61
C ILE A 313 2.19 -4.84 7.29
N ARG A 314 2.99 -4.89 6.25
CA ARG A 314 2.66 -4.33 4.92
C ARG A 314 1.38 -4.89 4.29
N HIS A 315 0.94 -6.10 4.69
CA HIS A 315 -0.28 -6.72 4.17
C HIS A 315 -1.56 -6.25 4.89
N LEU A 316 -1.43 -5.54 6.00
CA LEU A 316 -2.57 -5.10 6.80
C LEU A 316 -3.48 -4.11 6.06
N GLY A 317 -2.90 -3.22 5.25
CA GLY A 317 -3.68 -2.32 4.41
C GLY A 317 -4.60 -3.09 3.45
N LEU A 318 -4.09 -4.15 2.83
CA LEU A 318 -4.87 -5.01 1.94
C LEU A 318 -5.97 -5.77 2.71
N LEU A 319 -5.65 -6.31 3.89
CA LEU A 319 -6.63 -6.93 4.78
C LEU A 319 -7.73 -5.93 5.18
N ALA A 320 -7.37 -4.70 5.57
CA ALA A 320 -8.35 -3.69 5.96
C ALA A 320 -9.32 -3.36 4.81
N ILE A 321 -8.80 -3.24 3.59
CA ILE A 321 -9.61 -2.86 2.41
C ILE A 321 -10.49 -4.02 1.94
N LEU A 322 -9.90 -5.15 1.59
CA LEU A 322 -10.65 -6.28 1.06
C LEU A 322 -11.42 -7.03 2.15
N GLY A 323 -10.88 -7.12 3.36
CA GLY A 323 -11.58 -7.67 4.53
C GLY A 323 -12.82 -6.87 4.89
N SER A 324 -12.79 -5.53 4.78
CA SER A 324 -13.97 -4.69 4.99
C SER A 324 -15.09 -4.96 3.98
N ILE A 325 -14.77 -5.38 2.76
CA ILE A 325 -15.78 -5.83 1.78
C ILE A 325 -16.45 -7.13 2.27
N CYS A 326 -15.67 -8.08 2.79
CA CYS A 326 -16.19 -9.31 3.38
C CYS A 326 -17.04 -9.00 4.62
N LEU A 327 -16.58 -8.10 5.47
CA LEU A 327 -17.30 -7.64 6.67
C LEU A 327 -18.68 -7.06 6.30
N ALA A 328 -18.75 -6.19 5.30
CA ALA A 328 -20.00 -5.63 4.84
C ALA A 328 -20.99 -6.69 4.34
N LYS A 329 -20.50 -7.69 3.59
CA LYS A 329 -21.34 -8.82 3.13
C LYS A 329 -21.90 -9.60 4.33
N THR A 330 -21.08 -9.88 5.33
CA THR A 330 -21.49 -10.61 6.55
C THR A 330 -22.48 -9.81 7.38
N ILE A 331 -22.20 -8.52 7.62
CA ILE A 331 -23.11 -7.61 8.34
C ILE A 331 -24.45 -7.49 7.60
N SER A 332 -24.44 -7.39 6.28
CA SER A 332 -25.67 -7.30 5.49
C SER A 332 -26.57 -8.53 5.69
N LEU A 333 -25.99 -9.73 5.73
CA LEU A 333 -26.73 -10.95 6.00
C LEU A 333 -27.33 -10.94 7.42
N PHE A 334 -26.52 -10.58 8.41
CA PHE A 334 -26.98 -10.43 9.80
C PHE A 334 -28.12 -9.41 9.92
N LEU A 335 -27.98 -8.22 9.33
CA LEU A 335 -29.01 -7.18 9.39
C LEU A 335 -30.31 -7.61 8.73
N ASN A 336 -30.23 -8.33 7.61
CA ASN A 336 -31.42 -8.85 6.93
C ASN A 336 -32.20 -9.88 7.79
N ASP A 337 -31.43 -10.73 8.52
CA ASP A 337 -32.04 -11.79 9.34
C ASP A 337 -32.60 -11.27 10.67
N TYR A 338 -31.91 -10.30 11.32
CA TYR A 338 -32.23 -9.88 12.68
C TYR A 338 -32.83 -8.46 12.78
N ILE A 339 -32.55 -7.56 11.84
CA ILE A 339 -33.03 -6.18 11.85
C ILE A 339 -33.59 -5.79 10.48
N PRO A 340 -34.70 -6.39 10.07
CA PRO A 340 -35.26 -6.14 8.75
C PRO A 340 -35.61 -4.65 8.57
N ASN A 341 -35.44 -4.15 7.36
CA ASN A 341 -35.69 -2.76 6.96
C ASN A 341 -34.85 -1.70 7.69
N ILE A 342 -33.64 -2.09 8.19
CA ILE A 342 -32.73 -1.14 8.86
C ILE A 342 -32.36 0.02 7.93
N ASP A 343 -32.11 -0.24 6.64
CA ASP A 343 -31.77 0.80 5.66
C ASP A 343 -32.92 1.82 5.49
N GLU A 344 -34.15 1.40 5.54
CA GLU A 344 -35.31 2.31 5.48
C GLU A 344 -35.43 3.14 6.77
N LYS A 345 -35.16 2.54 7.94
CA LYS A 345 -35.15 3.25 9.23
C LYS A 345 -34.07 4.32 9.27
N ILE A 346 -32.83 3.98 8.88
CA ILE A 346 -31.70 4.93 8.81
C ILE A 346 -32.00 6.03 7.79
N ASN A 347 -32.54 5.66 6.63
CA ASN A 347 -32.91 6.62 5.61
C ASN A 347 -34.00 7.60 6.12
N SER A 348 -35.00 7.11 6.82
CA SER A 348 -36.04 7.95 7.41
C SER A 348 -35.51 8.86 8.53
N PHE A 349 -34.54 8.37 9.30
CA PHE A 349 -33.87 9.14 10.36
C PHE A 349 -33.10 10.33 9.78
N PHE A 350 -32.21 10.09 8.81
CA PHE A 350 -31.41 11.15 8.18
C PHE A 350 -32.21 12.05 7.23
N LYS A 351 -33.41 11.70 6.83
CA LYS A 351 -34.30 12.64 6.10
C LYS A 351 -34.81 13.78 6.96
N LYS A 352 -34.77 13.63 8.29
CA LYS A 352 -35.24 14.68 9.21
C LYS A 352 -34.22 15.82 9.21
N ILE A 353 -34.65 17.02 8.83
CA ILE A 353 -33.78 18.18 8.63
C ILE A 353 -33.04 18.58 9.91
N TYR A 354 -33.69 18.40 11.08
CA TYR A 354 -33.08 18.65 12.39
C TYR A 354 -32.02 17.63 12.83
N ILE A 355 -31.78 16.56 12.02
CA ILE A 355 -30.68 15.61 12.17
C ILE A 355 -29.66 15.86 11.09
N LEU A 356 -30.09 16.09 9.83
CA LEU A 356 -29.22 16.26 8.69
C LEU A 356 -28.35 17.52 8.83
N ILE A 357 -28.93 18.67 9.24
CA ILE A 357 -28.19 19.92 9.36
C ILE A 357 -27.13 19.85 10.48
N PRO A 358 -27.47 19.46 11.74
CA PRO A 358 -26.43 19.31 12.76
C PRO A 358 -25.37 18.27 12.38
N GLY A 359 -25.75 17.15 11.77
CA GLY A 359 -24.78 16.15 11.28
C GLY A 359 -23.82 16.75 10.27
N PHE A 360 -24.29 17.55 9.33
CA PHE A 360 -23.45 18.23 8.36
C PHE A 360 -22.50 19.26 9.02
N ILE A 361 -22.99 20.03 9.97
CA ILE A 361 -22.17 20.99 10.74
C ILE A 361 -21.07 20.26 11.52
N ILE A 362 -21.40 19.14 12.18
CA ILE A 362 -20.43 18.33 12.92
C ILE A 362 -19.35 17.78 11.97
N VAL A 363 -19.74 17.24 10.81
CA VAL A 363 -18.78 16.71 9.83
C VAL A 363 -17.85 17.79 9.31
N ILE A 364 -18.40 18.97 8.97
CA ILE A 364 -17.56 20.11 8.53
C ILE A 364 -16.60 20.52 9.65
N PHE A 365 -17.10 20.67 10.88
CA PHE A 365 -16.26 21.10 12.01
C PHE A 365 -15.14 20.09 12.29
N VAL A 366 -15.44 18.80 12.34
CA VAL A 366 -14.45 17.73 12.55
C VAL A 366 -13.44 17.69 11.41
N SER A 367 -13.93 17.72 10.15
CA SER A 367 -13.03 17.74 8.97
C SER A 367 -12.15 18.96 8.95
N TYR A 368 -12.71 20.16 9.29
CA TYR A 368 -11.93 21.40 9.35
C TYR A 368 -10.83 21.33 10.42
N LYS A 369 -11.15 20.82 11.63
CA LYS A 369 -10.17 20.68 12.71
C LYS A 369 -9.01 19.77 12.29
N ILE A 370 -9.32 18.57 11.77
CA ILE A 370 -8.29 17.62 11.32
C ILE A 370 -7.47 18.22 10.16
N PHE A 371 -8.14 18.88 9.22
CA PHE A 371 -7.47 19.48 8.05
C PHE A 371 -6.58 20.65 8.43
N LYS A 372 -6.99 21.47 9.40
CA LYS A 372 -6.17 22.59 9.91
C LYS A 372 -4.86 22.08 10.49
N ASP A 373 -4.92 21.05 11.35
CA ASP A 373 -3.72 20.46 11.96
C ASP A 373 -2.77 19.91 10.87
N ASN A 374 -3.31 19.29 9.81
CA ASN A 374 -2.53 18.82 8.67
C ASN A 374 -1.96 19.97 7.80
N LEU A 375 -2.66 21.08 7.63
CA LEU A 375 -2.18 22.21 6.82
C LEU A 375 -0.99 22.91 7.46
N GLU A 376 -0.93 22.99 8.77
CA GLU A 376 0.18 23.60 9.52
C GLU A 376 1.46 22.74 9.45
N ALA A 377 1.34 21.42 9.20
CA ALA A 377 2.50 20.56 9.03
C ALA A 377 3.29 20.90 7.75
N PRO A 378 4.63 20.82 7.75
CA PRO A 378 5.44 20.95 6.55
C PRO A 378 5.28 19.71 5.64
N TYR A 379 5.62 19.84 4.34
CA TYR A 379 5.72 18.69 3.43
C TYR A 379 6.95 17.84 3.71
N VAL A 380 8.04 18.51 4.11
CA VAL A 380 9.31 17.90 4.50
C VAL A 380 9.57 18.33 5.95
N VAL A 381 9.80 17.36 6.82
CA VAL A 381 10.01 17.60 8.26
C VAL A 381 11.50 17.72 8.51
N ASP A 382 11.96 18.87 8.99
CA ASP A 382 13.39 19.18 9.19
C ASP A 382 14.04 18.29 10.26
N GLU A 383 13.26 17.81 11.22
CA GLU A 383 13.71 16.83 12.23
C GLU A 383 14.03 15.45 11.63
N THR A 384 13.44 15.13 10.47
CA THR A 384 13.59 13.82 9.80
C THR A 384 14.50 13.90 8.59
N TYR A 385 14.53 15.05 7.91
CA TYR A 385 15.27 15.24 6.66
C TYR A 385 16.26 16.40 6.78
N PRO A 386 17.51 16.22 6.33
CA PRO A 386 18.59 17.21 6.51
C PRO A 386 18.45 18.40 5.55
N VAL A 387 17.41 19.23 5.74
CA VAL A 387 17.06 20.33 4.81
C VAL A 387 18.14 21.39 4.79
N GLU A 388 18.58 21.89 5.95
CA GLU A 388 19.62 22.92 6.04
C GLU A 388 20.99 22.35 5.63
N MET A 389 21.30 21.12 6.02
CA MET A 389 22.53 20.46 5.66
C MET A 389 22.64 20.27 4.13
N VAL A 390 21.55 19.92 3.44
CA VAL A 390 21.53 19.83 1.97
C VAL A 390 21.84 21.18 1.32
N LYS A 391 21.29 22.28 1.88
CA LYS A 391 21.60 23.65 1.39
C LYS A 391 23.08 23.97 1.57
N TYR A 392 23.64 23.63 2.73
CA TYR A 392 25.06 23.84 3.03
C TYR A 392 25.95 23.06 2.06
N ILE A 393 25.71 21.75 1.91
CA ILE A 393 26.48 20.85 1.03
C ILE A 393 26.48 21.37 -0.41
N LYS A 394 25.30 21.73 -0.94
CA LYS A 394 25.19 22.20 -2.34
C LYS A 394 25.86 23.54 -2.58
N LYS A 395 25.98 24.38 -1.57
CA LYS A 395 26.58 25.72 -1.68
C LYS A 395 28.10 25.70 -1.49
N ASN A 396 28.60 24.84 -0.59
CA ASN A 396 29.98 24.95 -0.07
C ASN A 396 30.88 23.77 -0.46
N MET A 397 30.36 22.68 -1.03
CA MET A 397 31.11 21.45 -1.25
C MET A 397 31.01 20.94 -2.69
N ASP A 398 32.02 20.22 -3.14
CA ASP A 398 31.99 19.45 -4.41
C ASP A 398 31.28 18.10 -4.20
N TYR A 399 30.00 18.19 -3.89
CA TYR A 399 29.18 17.04 -3.51
C TYR A 399 29.03 15.95 -4.58
N LYS A 400 29.31 16.28 -5.86
CA LYS A 400 29.20 15.30 -6.95
C LYS A 400 30.29 14.24 -6.93
N ASN A 401 31.45 14.61 -6.40
CA ASN A 401 32.63 13.74 -6.27
C ASN A 401 32.75 13.15 -4.85
N MET A 402 31.87 13.54 -3.94
CA MET A 402 31.85 13.08 -2.57
C MET A 402 31.34 11.63 -2.47
N ARG A 403 32.01 10.82 -1.67
CA ARG A 403 31.51 9.50 -1.26
C ARG A 403 31.04 9.62 0.19
N MET A 404 29.80 10.07 0.33
CA MET A 404 29.20 10.36 1.63
C MET A 404 28.44 9.14 2.14
N PHE A 405 28.80 8.66 3.33
CA PHE A 405 27.92 7.76 4.09
C PHE A 405 26.74 8.57 4.63
N ASN A 406 25.55 8.04 4.49
CA ASN A 406 24.31 8.62 5.01
C ASN A 406 23.40 7.54 5.59
N GLU A 407 22.53 7.90 6.50
CA GLU A 407 21.54 6.98 7.04
C GLU A 407 20.38 6.72 6.06
N TYR A 408 19.78 5.51 6.18
CA TYR A 408 18.71 5.01 5.32
C TYR A 408 17.49 5.92 5.29
N ASP A 409 17.10 6.47 6.46
CA ASP A 409 15.82 7.16 6.65
C ASP A 409 15.71 8.50 5.92
N PHE A 410 16.84 9.10 5.52
CA PHE A 410 16.84 10.35 4.75
C PHE A 410 17.59 10.27 3.40
N GLY A 411 18.12 9.11 3.03
CA GLY A 411 18.91 8.95 1.80
C GLY A 411 18.16 9.37 0.53
N SER A 412 16.86 9.08 0.42
CA SER A 412 16.08 9.49 -0.75
C SER A 412 15.85 11.00 -0.83
N TYR A 413 15.92 11.72 0.29
CA TYR A 413 15.87 13.18 0.27
C TYR A 413 17.18 13.79 -0.28
N LEU A 414 18.33 13.20 0.05
CA LEU A 414 19.63 13.56 -0.55
C LEU A 414 19.61 13.28 -2.06
N LEU A 415 19.13 12.10 -2.47
CA LEU A 415 18.96 11.70 -3.86
C LEU A 415 18.09 12.68 -4.64
N LEU A 416 16.95 13.12 -4.09
CA LEU A 416 16.09 14.13 -4.70
C LEU A 416 16.87 15.42 -5.00
N ASN A 417 17.81 15.77 -4.14
CA ASN A 417 18.65 16.96 -4.23
C ASN A 417 19.94 16.80 -5.04
N ASP A 418 20.09 15.72 -5.81
CA ASP A 418 21.25 15.42 -6.66
C ASP A 418 22.56 15.12 -5.89
N ILE A 419 22.46 14.78 -4.60
CA ILE A 419 23.60 14.37 -3.78
C ILE A 419 23.73 12.83 -3.89
N PRO A 420 24.90 12.30 -4.32
CA PRO A 420 25.14 10.87 -4.38
C PRO A 420 25.02 10.22 -2.99
N VAL A 421 24.35 9.08 -2.91
CA VAL A 421 24.05 8.42 -1.64
C VAL A 421 24.81 7.10 -1.48
N PHE A 422 25.12 6.74 -0.23
CA PHE A 422 25.52 5.39 0.14
C PHE A 422 24.33 4.45 0.09
N ILE A 423 23.22 4.85 0.70
CA ILE A 423 21.97 4.09 0.79
C ILE A 423 20.75 5.00 0.73
N ASP A 424 19.63 4.48 0.26
CA ASP A 424 18.32 5.15 0.27
C ASP A 424 17.18 4.14 0.46
N SER A 425 15.95 4.60 0.50
CA SER A 425 14.79 3.72 0.78
C SER A 425 14.47 2.65 -0.30
N ARG A 426 15.25 2.57 -1.37
CA ARG A 426 15.20 1.45 -2.33
C ARG A 426 15.98 0.22 -1.81
N ALA A 427 15.68 -0.24 -0.60
CA ALA A 427 16.43 -1.27 0.11
C ALA A 427 16.80 -2.49 -0.74
N ASP A 428 15.88 -2.99 -1.56
CA ASP A 428 16.11 -4.15 -2.43
C ASP A 428 17.29 -3.93 -3.38
N LEU A 429 17.51 -2.69 -3.86
CA LEU A 429 18.63 -2.34 -4.75
C LEU A 429 19.99 -2.76 -4.18
N TYR A 430 20.16 -2.63 -2.87
CA TYR A 430 21.44 -2.81 -2.17
C TYR A 430 21.66 -4.24 -1.70
N THR A 431 20.65 -5.11 -1.78
CA THR A 431 20.80 -6.54 -1.41
C THR A 431 21.51 -7.33 -2.49
N LYS A 432 22.21 -8.39 -2.09
CA LYS A 432 23.01 -9.26 -2.98
C LYS A 432 22.20 -9.82 -4.16
N GLU A 433 20.92 -10.14 -3.95
CA GLU A 433 20.03 -10.70 -4.97
C GLU A 433 19.74 -9.73 -6.12
N PHE A 434 19.82 -8.43 -5.86
CA PHE A 434 19.55 -7.38 -6.83
C PHE A 434 20.81 -6.69 -7.34
N ASN A 435 21.80 -6.46 -6.49
CA ASN A 435 22.99 -5.66 -6.82
C ASN A 435 23.99 -6.38 -7.73
N LYS A 436 23.89 -7.72 -7.83
CA LYS A 436 24.82 -8.59 -8.59
C LYS A 436 26.28 -8.54 -8.12
N LEU A 437 26.53 -8.08 -6.91
CA LEU A 437 27.83 -8.12 -6.25
C LEU A 437 27.99 -9.39 -5.42
N ASP A 438 29.20 -9.69 -4.98
CA ASP A 438 29.47 -10.82 -4.09
C ASP A 438 29.13 -10.53 -2.62
N TYR A 439 28.80 -9.27 -2.29
CA TYR A 439 28.49 -8.78 -0.96
C TYR A 439 27.15 -8.04 -0.95
N ASP A 440 26.58 -7.85 0.26
CA ASP A 440 25.28 -7.22 0.51
C ASP A 440 25.49 -5.87 1.18
N ILE A 441 25.31 -4.77 0.39
CA ILE A 441 25.50 -3.40 0.87
C ILE A 441 24.48 -3.06 1.97
N PHE A 442 23.26 -3.63 1.89
CA PHE A 442 22.24 -3.38 2.91
C PHE A 442 22.58 -4.03 4.24
N ASP A 443 23.13 -5.26 4.22
CA ASP A 443 23.61 -5.96 5.40
C ASP A 443 24.83 -5.26 6.01
N ASP A 444 25.76 -4.78 5.17
CA ASP A 444 26.89 -3.94 5.60
C ASP A 444 26.44 -2.67 6.30
N TYR A 445 25.41 -1.99 5.75
CA TYR A 445 24.84 -0.80 6.37
C TYR A 445 24.20 -1.11 7.73
N MET A 446 23.44 -2.17 7.81
CA MET A 446 22.74 -2.54 9.05
C MET A 446 23.67 -2.96 10.19
N ASN A 447 24.86 -3.45 9.85
CA ASN A 447 25.89 -3.86 10.80
C ASN A 447 27.11 -2.91 10.79
N ILE A 448 26.94 -1.67 10.27
CA ILE A 448 28.05 -0.73 10.03
C ILE A 448 28.79 -0.36 11.31
N PHE A 449 28.09 -0.33 12.45
CA PHE A 449 28.63 0.11 13.73
C PHE A 449 29.76 -0.80 14.25
N ASP A 450 29.73 -2.08 13.91
CA ASP A 450 30.65 -3.08 14.47
C ASP A 450 32.08 -2.92 13.89
N ASP A 451 32.21 -2.46 12.60
CA ASP A 451 33.46 -2.42 11.86
C ASP A 451 33.50 -1.24 10.85
N TYR A 452 32.93 -0.07 11.25
CA TYR A 452 32.72 1.07 10.32
C TYR A 452 34.02 1.58 9.67
N GLU A 453 35.17 1.57 10.35
CA GLU A 453 36.44 2.03 9.76
C GLU A 453 36.85 1.14 8.57
N GLU A 454 36.80 -0.20 8.73
CA GLU A 454 37.12 -1.14 7.66
C GLU A 454 36.16 -0.99 6.46
N LYS A 455 34.88 -0.85 6.75
CA LYS A 455 33.85 -0.63 5.72
C LYS A 455 33.99 0.71 5.04
N PHE A 456 34.31 1.76 5.78
CA PHE A 456 34.57 3.09 5.20
C PHE A 456 35.79 3.09 4.30
N ASP A 457 36.85 2.35 4.64
CA ASP A 457 37.99 2.13 3.75
C ASP A 457 37.57 1.38 2.50
N PHE A 458 36.85 0.28 2.65
CA PHE A 458 36.36 -0.53 1.54
C PHE A 458 35.51 0.27 0.54
N TYR A 459 34.54 1.07 1.09
CA TYR A 459 33.66 1.90 0.28
C TYR A 459 34.28 3.25 -0.10
N LYS A 460 35.49 3.57 0.37
CA LYS A 460 36.21 4.84 0.16
C LYS A 460 35.34 6.04 0.60
N ILE A 461 34.75 5.95 1.79
CA ILE A 461 33.94 7.02 2.35
C ILE A 461 34.81 8.20 2.73
N THR A 462 34.43 9.39 2.27
CA THR A 462 35.12 10.66 2.55
C THR A 462 34.39 11.52 3.56
N HIS A 463 33.07 11.43 3.62
CA HIS A 463 32.20 12.22 4.51
C HIS A 463 31.13 11.34 5.13
N VAL A 464 30.63 11.75 6.29
CA VAL A 464 29.59 11.01 7.03
C VAL A 464 28.54 12.01 7.48
N LEU A 465 27.28 11.76 7.11
CA LEU A 465 26.11 12.55 7.57
C LEU A 465 25.23 11.68 8.44
N VAL A 466 25.05 12.09 9.70
CA VAL A 466 24.30 11.35 10.73
C VAL A 466 23.33 12.25 11.49
N ILE A 467 22.38 11.61 12.16
CA ILE A 467 21.46 12.27 13.10
C ILE A 467 22.22 12.59 14.39
N ASN A 468 22.04 13.80 14.91
CA ASN A 468 22.64 14.25 16.16
C ASN A 468 22.28 13.35 17.33
N ASP A 469 23.20 13.19 18.25
CA ASP A 469 23.05 12.37 19.46
C ASP A 469 22.75 10.89 19.17
N SER A 470 22.83 10.45 17.93
CA SER A 470 22.80 9.01 17.62
C SER A 470 24.05 8.33 18.17
N THR A 471 23.97 7.01 18.39
CA THR A 471 25.13 6.24 18.86
C THR A 471 26.34 6.44 17.94
N PHE A 472 26.08 6.58 16.65
CA PHE A 472 27.13 6.74 15.63
C PHE A 472 27.73 8.16 15.67
N ASP A 473 26.90 9.20 15.83
CA ASP A 473 27.35 10.57 16.02
C ASP A 473 28.29 10.71 17.25
N VAL A 474 27.88 10.11 18.39
CA VAL A 474 28.68 10.12 19.62
C VAL A 474 30.01 9.41 19.44
N GLU A 475 30.09 8.35 18.64
CA GLU A 475 31.32 7.62 18.37
C GLU A 475 32.24 8.44 17.44
N LEU A 476 31.73 8.98 16.33
CA LEU A 476 32.49 9.79 15.40
C LEU A 476 33.07 11.06 16.04
N ASN A 477 32.31 11.70 16.94
CA ASN A 477 32.77 12.89 17.64
C ASN A 477 33.94 12.64 18.60
N LYS A 478 34.18 11.40 19.03
CA LYS A 478 35.33 11.00 19.86
C LYS A 478 36.54 10.59 19.04
N ASN A 479 36.35 10.32 17.75
CA ASN A 479 37.39 9.79 16.88
C ASN A 479 38.14 10.94 16.19
N GLU A 480 39.43 11.10 16.49
CA GLU A 480 40.28 12.17 15.93
C GLU A 480 40.45 12.09 14.39
N ASN A 481 40.08 10.97 13.77
CA ASN A 481 40.07 10.83 12.31
C ASN A 481 38.90 11.53 11.64
N TYR A 482 37.96 12.08 12.39
CA TYR A 482 36.77 12.77 11.87
C TYR A 482 36.73 14.21 12.37
N LYS A 483 36.42 15.11 11.44
CA LYS A 483 36.27 16.53 11.72
C LYS A 483 34.85 16.97 11.40
N ILE A 484 34.19 17.65 12.31
CA ILE A 484 32.92 18.30 12.03
C ILE A 484 33.12 19.38 10.98
N VAL A 485 32.41 19.28 9.88
CA VAL A 485 32.36 20.26 8.79
C VAL A 485 31.24 21.27 9.03
N GLU A 486 30.05 20.75 9.39
CA GLU A 486 28.87 21.53 9.69
C GLU A 486 27.95 20.73 10.64
N ALA A 487 27.21 21.40 11.51
CA ALA A 487 26.20 20.80 12.34
C ALA A 487 25.00 21.75 12.45
N ASP A 488 23.78 21.22 12.35
CA ASP A 488 22.56 21.95 12.65
C ASP A 488 21.86 21.35 13.89
N ASP A 489 20.61 21.70 14.14
CA ASP A 489 19.88 21.24 15.34
C ASP A 489 19.59 19.73 15.31
N HIS A 490 19.68 19.06 14.15
CA HIS A 490 19.25 17.67 13.96
C HIS A 490 20.30 16.77 13.31
N PHE A 491 21.25 17.33 12.56
CA PHE A 491 22.23 16.56 11.77
C PHE A 491 23.62 17.11 11.91
N THR A 492 24.63 16.20 11.86
CA THR A 492 26.05 16.55 11.83
C THR A 492 26.71 15.94 10.61
N LEU A 493 27.50 16.74 9.88
CA LEU A 493 28.33 16.34 8.75
C LEU A 493 29.79 16.29 9.18
N TYR A 494 30.40 15.13 9.03
CA TYR A 494 31.81 14.89 9.29
C TYR A 494 32.61 14.75 8.00
N GLU A 495 33.85 15.21 7.98
CA GLU A 495 34.90 14.88 7.00
C GLU A 495 35.84 13.85 7.61
N ARG A 496 36.17 12.80 6.83
CA ARG A 496 37.13 11.77 7.21
C ARG A 496 38.53 12.18 6.79
N LEU A 497 39.41 12.45 7.75
CA LEU A 497 40.76 13.00 7.51
C LEU A 497 41.72 11.97 6.87
N SER A 498 41.56 10.69 7.13
CA SER A 498 42.39 9.61 6.59
C SER A 498 42.12 9.33 5.09
N ALA A 499 40.97 9.67 4.57
CA ALA A 499 40.59 9.45 3.17
C ALA A 499 41.33 10.40 2.19
N ASN A 500 41.94 11.47 2.68
CA ASN A 500 42.63 12.47 1.86
C ASN A 500 44.12 12.20 1.69
N ASN A 501 44.65 11.09 2.23
CA ASN A 501 46.09 10.78 2.22
C ASN A 501 46.48 9.68 1.22
N GLU A 502 45.53 9.14 0.42
CA GLU A 502 45.77 8.20 -0.68
C GLU A 502 45.24 8.77 -2.02
#